data_c7cbe16f57421dab42a69c11a253fb7a
#
_entry.id   c7cbe16f57421dab42a69c11a253fb7a
#
_cell.length_a   1.000
_cell.length_b   1.000
_cell.length_c   1.000
_cell.angle_alpha   90.00
_cell.angle_beta   90.00
_cell.angle_gamma   90.00
#
_symmetry.space_group_name_H-M   'P 1'
#
loop_
_entity.id
_entity.type
_entity.pdbx_description
1 polymer ?
#
loop_
_entity_poly.entity_id
_entity_poly.type
_entity_poly.pdbx_seq_one_letter_code
_entity_poly.pdbx_strand_id
1 'polypeptide(L)'
;MRVAITGATGFTGGHTLKELVASGHEPVAFVRSRSKLDAVIKLHKLPNIEYVEGDITSRESLRPLLKDCDAVIHTAAVAATGKKAVPLIKKVNAVGSRNVLELSTEAHLDPIIYVSSQSVLHPPPGGFYTDECPISPLPIDEYARSKAEGEFVARKLQGEGHPVVIIWPSGIIGPDDVGVSVAAKGIARLLKAPIIPLPKTGGILMHDVRDLATVLSRCLVANKGPRKYGVFGHYLDWPETEIFLESVTG
;
A
#
# COMPACT_ATOMS: atom_id res chain seq x y z
N MET A 1 5.33 -9.56 17.75
CA MET A 1 5.03 -8.12 17.90
C MET A 1 3.53 -7.93 17.80
N ARG A 2 2.99 -7.00 18.59
CA ARG A 2 1.62 -6.49 18.45
C ARG A 2 1.62 -5.37 17.42
N VAL A 3 0.93 -5.57 16.29
CA VAL A 3 1.07 -4.74 15.10
C VAL A 3 -0.25 -4.06 14.74
N ALA A 4 -0.31 -2.74 14.84
CA ALA A 4 -1.43 -1.96 14.33
C ALA A 4 -1.45 -2.01 12.79
N ILE A 5 -2.60 -2.31 12.19
CA ILE A 5 -2.74 -2.28 10.74
C ILE A 5 -3.94 -1.44 10.32
N THR A 6 -3.70 -0.41 9.53
CA THR A 6 -4.75 0.36 8.87
C THR A 6 -4.96 -0.14 7.45
N GLY A 7 -6.18 -0.06 6.94
CA GLY A 7 -6.51 -0.60 5.61
C GLY A 7 -6.69 -2.11 5.57
N ALA A 8 -6.82 -2.76 6.71
CA ALA A 8 -6.96 -4.20 6.90
C ALA A 8 -8.09 -4.85 6.07
N THR A 9 -9.11 -4.09 5.70
CA THR A 9 -10.25 -4.56 4.88
C THR A 9 -10.06 -4.36 3.37
N GLY A 10 -8.91 -3.85 2.96
CA GLY A 10 -8.53 -3.70 1.55
C GLY A 10 -7.75 -4.92 1.02
N PHE A 11 -7.47 -4.92 -0.29
CA PHE A 11 -6.75 -6.00 -0.97
C PHE A 11 -5.38 -6.27 -0.32
N THR A 12 -4.49 -5.27 -0.29
CA THR A 12 -3.17 -5.40 0.35
C THR A 12 -3.29 -5.70 1.84
N GLY A 13 -4.18 -4.98 2.56
CA GLY A 13 -4.32 -5.14 4.01
C GLY A 13 -4.82 -6.51 4.42
N GLY A 14 -5.74 -7.14 3.68
CA GLY A 14 -6.23 -8.49 3.94
C GLY A 14 -5.13 -9.55 3.82
N HIS A 15 -4.31 -9.47 2.75
CA HIS A 15 -3.14 -10.34 2.60
C HIS A 15 -2.07 -10.08 3.67
N THR A 16 -1.88 -8.80 4.04
CA THR A 16 -0.96 -8.45 5.14
C THR A 16 -1.43 -9.04 6.47
N LEU A 17 -2.73 -8.97 6.79
CA LEU A 17 -3.28 -9.64 7.98
C LEU A 17 -2.97 -11.14 7.98
N LYS A 18 -3.20 -11.82 6.85
CA LYS A 18 -2.92 -13.25 6.70
C LYS A 18 -1.45 -13.56 6.96
N GLU A 19 -0.55 -12.79 6.38
CA GLU A 19 0.89 -12.98 6.53
C GLU A 19 1.35 -12.70 7.98
N LEU A 20 0.82 -11.65 8.62
CA LEU A 20 1.15 -11.33 10.01
C LEU A 20 0.77 -12.48 10.96
N VAL A 21 -0.44 -13.04 10.81
CA VAL A 21 -0.86 -14.19 11.60
C VAL A 21 0.03 -15.41 11.33
N ALA A 22 0.33 -15.70 10.07
CA ALA A 22 1.18 -16.82 9.69
C ALA A 22 2.63 -16.69 10.23
N SER A 23 3.13 -15.45 10.34
CA SER A 23 4.45 -15.13 10.89
C SER A 23 4.48 -15.01 12.42
N GLY A 24 3.38 -15.29 13.11
CA GLY A 24 3.31 -15.27 14.58
C GLY A 24 3.24 -13.87 15.20
N HIS A 25 2.82 -12.86 14.43
CA HIS A 25 2.50 -11.54 14.96
C HIS A 25 1.06 -11.47 15.45
N GLU A 26 0.76 -10.47 16.27
CA GLU A 26 -0.56 -10.18 16.83
C GLU A 26 -1.13 -8.91 16.16
N PRO A 27 -1.85 -9.04 15.01
CA PRO A 27 -2.39 -7.87 14.34
C PRO A 27 -3.60 -7.29 15.08
N VAL A 28 -3.64 -5.95 15.18
CA VAL A 28 -4.80 -5.16 15.63
C VAL A 28 -5.29 -4.33 14.44
N ALA A 29 -6.47 -4.68 13.92
CA ALA A 29 -7.01 -4.07 12.72
C ALA A 29 -7.72 -2.74 13.01
N PHE A 30 -7.36 -1.66 12.30
CA PHE A 30 -8.13 -0.42 12.33
C PHE A 30 -9.12 -0.39 11.16
N VAL A 31 -10.40 -0.35 11.47
CA VAL A 31 -11.46 -0.53 10.48
C VAL A 31 -12.58 0.51 10.65
N ARG A 32 -13.28 0.82 9.57
CA ARG A 32 -14.49 1.65 9.60
C ARG A 32 -15.77 0.83 9.77
N SER A 33 -15.65 -0.50 9.70
CA SER A 33 -16.80 -1.41 9.75
C SER A 33 -16.34 -2.82 10.12
N ARG A 34 -16.84 -3.32 11.20
CA ARG A 34 -16.62 -4.70 11.68
C ARG A 34 -17.03 -5.72 10.63
N SER A 35 -18.19 -5.55 9.99
CA SER A 35 -18.69 -6.51 9.01
C SER A 35 -17.75 -6.70 7.80
N LYS A 36 -17.00 -5.64 7.40
CA LYS A 36 -15.97 -5.76 6.35
C LYS A 36 -14.75 -6.54 6.84
N LEU A 37 -14.38 -6.41 8.10
CA LEU A 37 -13.31 -7.21 8.69
C LEU A 37 -13.71 -8.68 8.77
N ASP A 38 -14.95 -8.97 9.18
CA ASP A 38 -15.46 -10.34 9.24
C ASP A 38 -15.44 -11.02 7.86
N ALA A 39 -15.75 -10.27 6.79
CA ALA A 39 -15.63 -10.77 5.43
C ALA A 39 -14.18 -11.13 5.06
N VAL A 40 -13.21 -10.32 5.46
CA VAL A 40 -11.76 -10.59 5.24
C VAL A 40 -11.30 -11.79 6.07
N ILE A 41 -11.69 -11.87 7.34
CA ILE A 41 -11.40 -13.00 8.22
C ILE A 41 -11.91 -14.32 7.59
N LYS A 42 -13.15 -14.31 7.10
CA LYS A 42 -13.75 -15.47 6.43
C LYS A 42 -13.01 -15.82 5.14
N LEU A 43 -12.71 -14.83 4.30
CA LEU A 43 -12.04 -15.02 3.01
C LEU A 43 -10.66 -15.68 3.19
N HIS A 44 -9.87 -15.16 4.11
CA HIS A 44 -8.49 -15.63 4.35
C HIS A 44 -8.42 -16.73 5.42
N LYS A 45 -9.56 -17.21 5.97
CA LYS A 45 -9.65 -18.22 7.03
C LYS A 45 -8.79 -17.86 8.26
N LEU A 46 -8.87 -16.60 8.69
CA LEU A 46 -8.10 -16.09 9.82
C LEU A 46 -8.76 -16.44 11.16
N PRO A 47 -8.01 -16.47 12.26
CA PRO A 47 -8.59 -16.48 13.60
C PRO A 47 -9.36 -15.18 13.86
N ASN A 48 -9.97 -15.07 15.02
CA ASN A 48 -10.54 -13.78 15.43
C ASN A 48 -9.43 -12.74 15.55
N ILE A 49 -9.58 -11.63 14.83
CA ILE A 49 -8.62 -10.51 14.82
C ILE A 49 -9.15 -9.41 15.73
N GLU A 50 -8.30 -8.97 16.62
CA GLU A 50 -8.57 -7.78 17.43
C GLU A 50 -8.69 -6.53 16.54
N TYR A 51 -9.60 -5.62 16.90
CA TYR A 51 -9.83 -4.43 16.08
C TYR A 51 -10.22 -3.21 16.91
N VAL A 52 -9.96 -2.05 16.32
CA VAL A 52 -10.46 -0.75 16.75
C VAL A 52 -11.27 -0.17 15.60
N GLU A 53 -12.49 0.30 15.89
CA GLU A 53 -13.34 0.95 14.90
C GLU A 53 -13.10 2.47 14.94
N GLY A 54 -12.86 3.06 13.74
CA GLY A 54 -12.57 4.48 13.61
C GLY A 54 -12.29 4.95 12.19
N ASP A 55 -11.94 6.22 12.06
CA ASP A 55 -11.55 6.87 10.81
C ASP A 55 -10.13 7.43 10.93
N ILE A 56 -9.22 7.06 10.01
CA ILE A 56 -7.82 7.55 10.01
C ILE A 56 -7.71 9.07 9.90
N THR A 57 -8.76 9.76 9.46
CA THR A 57 -8.81 11.21 9.40
C THR A 57 -9.12 11.87 10.76
N SER A 58 -9.46 11.08 11.78
CA SER A 58 -9.63 11.50 13.18
C SER A 58 -8.47 11.02 14.02
N ARG A 59 -7.65 11.94 14.52
CA ARG A 59 -6.53 11.62 15.43
C ARG A 59 -7.00 10.93 16.71
N GLU A 60 -8.15 11.33 17.23
CA GLU A 60 -8.71 10.75 18.45
C GLU A 60 -9.07 9.29 18.30
N SER A 61 -9.64 8.90 17.15
CA SER A 61 -10.02 7.51 16.89
C SER A 61 -8.81 6.59 16.66
N LEU A 62 -7.64 7.15 16.29
CA LEU A 62 -6.40 6.39 16.11
C LEU A 62 -5.66 6.10 17.42
N ARG A 63 -5.79 6.95 18.44
CA ARG A 63 -5.05 6.80 19.71
C ARG A 63 -5.26 5.44 20.39
N PRO A 64 -6.49 4.91 20.51
CA PRO A 64 -6.70 3.58 21.10
C PRO A 64 -6.00 2.45 20.34
N LEU A 65 -5.90 2.56 18.99
CA LEU A 65 -5.21 1.58 18.18
C LEU A 65 -3.72 1.50 18.52
N LEU A 66 -3.07 2.66 18.67
CA LEU A 66 -1.60 2.74 18.75
C LEU A 66 -1.06 2.53 20.16
N LYS A 67 -1.91 2.66 21.19
CA LYS A 67 -1.51 2.72 22.60
C LYS A 67 -0.67 1.51 23.06
N ASP A 68 -1.07 0.32 22.66
CA ASP A 68 -0.48 -0.93 23.13
C ASP A 68 0.15 -1.76 22.00
N CYS A 69 0.51 -1.10 20.89
CA CYS A 69 1.19 -1.75 19.77
C CYS A 69 2.69 -1.48 19.79
N ASP A 70 3.46 -2.43 19.26
CA ASP A 70 4.91 -2.30 19.09
C ASP A 70 5.23 -1.59 17.76
N ALA A 71 4.42 -1.83 16.74
CA ALA A 71 4.65 -1.35 15.38
C ALA A 71 3.33 -1.00 14.67
N VAL A 72 3.44 -0.29 13.53
CA VAL A 72 2.29 -0.02 12.66
C VAL A 72 2.61 -0.30 11.20
N ILE A 73 1.64 -0.89 10.49
CA ILE A 73 1.65 -0.99 9.03
C ILE A 73 0.47 -0.18 8.48
N HIS A 74 0.80 0.90 7.76
CA HIS A 74 -0.19 1.79 7.17
C HIS A 74 -0.40 1.47 5.69
N THR A 75 -1.43 0.65 5.39
CA THR A 75 -1.84 0.31 4.02
C THR A 75 -3.09 1.06 3.57
N ALA A 76 -3.77 1.78 4.48
CA ALA A 76 -5.00 2.46 4.14
C ALA A 76 -4.78 3.54 3.07
N ALA A 77 -5.45 3.39 1.94
CA ALA A 77 -5.48 4.39 0.87
C ALA A 77 -6.76 4.24 0.04
N VAL A 78 -7.14 5.32 -0.63
CA VAL A 78 -8.18 5.32 -1.66
C VAL A 78 -7.50 5.40 -3.01
N ALA A 79 -7.54 4.31 -3.77
CA ALA A 79 -7.13 4.25 -5.17
C ALA A 79 -8.38 4.29 -6.04
N ALA A 80 -8.80 5.48 -6.45
CA ALA A 80 -9.97 5.69 -7.27
C ALA A 80 -9.66 6.71 -8.37
N THR A 81 -10.39 6.64 -9.47
CA THR A 81 -10.24 7.55 -10.61
C THR A 81 -11.46 8.48 -10.74
N GLY A 82 -11.25 9.64 -11.32
CA GLY A 82 -12.31 10.61 -11.63
C GLY A 82 -12.47 11.71 -10.58
N LYS A 83 -12.98 12.86 -11.04
CA LYS A 83 -13.07 14.12 -10.28
C LYS A 83 -13.85 13.99 -8.97
N LYS A 84 -14.89 13.14 -8.93
CA LYS A 84 -15.71 12.93 -7.72
C LYS A 84 -14.97 12.26 -6.58
N ALA A 85 -13.91 11.50 -6.87
CA ALA A 85 -13.11 10.82 -5.84
C ALA A 85 -12.04 11.71 -5.19
N VAL A 86 -11.68 12.82 -5.83
CA VAL A 86 -10.59 13.72 -5.40
C VAL A 86 -10.69 14.17 -3.93
N PRO A 87 -11.84 14.66 -3.42
CA PRO A 87 -11.93 15.07 -2.02
C PRO A 87 -11.64 13.91 -1.05
N LEU A 88 -12.16 12.72 -1.35
CA LEU A 88 -11.95 11.54 -0.52
C LEU A 88 -10.48 11.07 -0.58
N ILE A 89 -9.87 11.08 -1.78
CA ILE A 89 -8.45 10.75 -1.98
C ILE A 89 -7.58 11.67 -1.11
N LYS A 90 -7.75 12.98 -1.21
CA LYS A 90 -6.99 13.95 -0.40
C LYS A 90 -7.20 13.74 1.09
N LYS A 91 -8.45 13.60 1.52
CA LYS A 91 -8.78 13.40 2.93
C LYS A 91 -8.14 12.14 3.50
N VAL A 92 -8.28 11.01 2.81
CA VAL A 92 -7.79 9.71 3.31
C VAL A 92 -6.28 9.58 3.13
N ASN A 93 -5.76 9.81 1.92
CA ASN A 93 -4.37 9.51 1.62
C ASN A 93 -3.39 10.55 2.19
N ALA A 94 -3.74 11.84 2.19
CA ALA A 94 -2.86 12.87 2.71
C ALA A 94 -3.08 13.10 4.21
N VAL A 95 -4.31 13.50 4.61
CA VAL A 95 -4.58 13.80 6.03
C VAL A 95 -4.53 12.53 6.88
N GLY A 96 -5.14 11.43 6.41
CA GLY A 96 -5.12 10.15 7.14
C GLY A 96 -3.71 9.61 7.33
N SER A 97 -2.87 9.61 6.28
CA SER A 97 -1.48 9.14 6.37
C SER A 97 -0.66 10.00 7.33
N ARG A 98 -0.81 11.33 7.27
CA ARG A 98 -0.16 12.24 8.22
C ARG A 98 -0.53 11.88 9.66
N ASN A 99 -1.82 11.72 9.95
CA ASN A 99 -2.28 11.39 11.30
C ASN A 99 -1.69 10.07 11.81
N VAL A 100 -1.70 9.03 10.96
CA VAL A 100 -1.13 7.73 11.33
C VAL A 100 0.37 7.85 11.63
N LEU A 101 1.13 8.48 10.73
CA LEU A 101 2.58 8.60 10.86
C LEU A 101 2.99 9.43 12.10
N GLU A 102 2.40 10.61 12.28
CA GLU A 102 2.71 11.48 13.43
C GLU A 102 2.31 10.84 14.75
N LEU A 103 1.11 10.25 14.84
CA LEU A 103 0.66 9.61 16.07
C LEU A 103 1.45 8.34 16.40
N SER A 104 1.89 7.59 15.40
CA SER A 104 2.76 6.43 15.62
C SER A 104 4.13 6.85 16.16
N THR A 105 4.63 8.02 15.70
CA THR A 105 5.85 8.62 16.24
C THR A 105 5.65 9.10 17.68
N GLU A 106 4.53 9.80 17.97
CA GLU A 106 4.16 10.21 19.34
C GLU A 106 4.03 9.01 20.29
N ALA A 107 3.58 7.84 19.78
CA ALA A 107 3.44 6.60 20.52
C ALA A 107 4.73 5.76 20.57
N HIS A 108 5.84 6.25 20.01
CA HIS A 108 7.15 5.58 19.96
C HIS A 108 7.14 4.19 19.35
N LEU A 109 6.31 3.96 18.33
CA LEU A 109 6.27 2.67 17.63
C LEU A 109 7.54 2.46 16.78
N ASP A 110 8.04 1.21 16.75
CA ASP A 110 9.22 0.83 15.97
C ASP A 110 9.09 -0.61 15.43
N PRO A 111 8.96 -0.79 14.11
CA PRO A 111 8.95 0.21 13.05
C PRO A 111 7.57 0.85 12.75
N ILE A 112 7.61 1.98 12.04
CA ILE A 112 6.44 2.64 11.44
C ILE A 112 6.49 2.39 9.93
N ILE A 113 5.72 1.44 9.42
CA ILE A 113 5.75 1.04 8.01
C ILE A 113 4.68 1.80 7.22
N TYR A 114 5.12 2.63 6.27
CA TYR A 114 4.26 3.39 5.37
C TYR A 114 4.29 2.79 3.96
N VAL A 115 3.15 2.28 3.50
CA VAL A 115 3.00 1.80 2.12
C VAL A 115 2.69 2.98 1.22
N SER A 116 3.70 3.48 0.52
CA SER A 116 3.63 4.53 -0.47
C SER A 116 3.22 3.97 -1.85
N SER A 117 3.85 4.41 -2.91
CA SER A 117 3.65 3.92 -4.28
C SER A 117 4.84 4.28 -5.16
N GLN A 118 5.20 3.42 -6.10
CA GLN A 118 6.15 3.76 -7.17
C GLN A 118 5.78 5.05 -7.92
N SER A 119 4.48 5.33 -8.06
CA SER A 119 3.98 6.51 -8.79
C SER A 119 4.39 7.86 -8.18
N VAL A 120 4.94 7.88 -6.96
CA VAL A 120 5.46 9.10 -6.34
C VAL A 120 6.93 9.36 -6.67
N LEU A 121 7.64 8.36 -7.21
CA LEU A 121 9.07 8.48 -7.49
C LEU A 121 9.33 9.09 -8.87
N HIS A 122 10.42 9.84 -8.97
CA HIS A 122 10.91 10.44 -10.21
C HIS A 122 12.32 9.93 -10.52
N PRO A 123 12.46 8.78 -11.21
CA PRO A 123 13.78 8.31 -11.60
C PRO A 123 14.41 9.26 -12.64
N PRO A 124 15.76 9.35 -12.72
CA PRO A 124 16.41 10.12 -13.76
C PRO A 124 16.11 9.51 -15.14
N PRO A 125 16.15 10.32 -16.22
CA PRO A 125 15.94 9.83 -17.58
C PRO A 125 16.89 8.67 -17.90
N GLY A 126 16.33 7.54 -18.36
CA GLY A 126 17.08 6.31 -18.64
C GLY A 126 17.65 5.60 -17.42
N GLY A 127 17.30 6.05 -16.21
CA GLY A 127 17.76 5.47 -14.94
C GLY A 127 16.79 4.47 -14.35
N PHE A 128 17.21 3.92 -13.21
CA PHE A 128 16.43 2.93 -12.45
C PHE A 128 15.78 3.57 -11.23
N TYR A 129 14.73 2.94 -10.72
CA TYR A 129 14.18 3.27 -9.42
C TYR A 129 15.15 2.85 -8.32
N THR A 130 15.54 3.79 -7.48
CA THR A 130 16.40 3.58 -6.30
C THR A 130 15.74 4.21 -5.08
N ASP A 131 16.27 3.91 -3.90
CA ASP A 131 15.83 4.52 -2.64
C ASP A 131 16.20 6.01 -2.52
N GLU A 132 17.06 6.50 -3.41
CA GLU A 132 17.44 7.92 -3.51
C GLU A 132 16.51 8.71 -4.46
N CYS A 133 15.66 8.06 -5.23
CA CYS A 133 14.75 8.75 -6.15
C CYS A 133 13.97 9.85 -5.43
N PRO A 134 13.97 11.08 -5.96
CA PRO A 134 13.16 12.16 -5.41
C PRO A 134 11.68 11.91 -5.62
N ILE A 135 10.86 12.61 -4.84
CA ILE A 135 9.41 12.68 -5.08
C ILE A 135 9.19 13.45 -6.38
N SER A 136 8.32 12.93 -7.24
CA SER A 136 8.00 13.57 -8.52
C SER A 136 7.44 14.98 -8.33
N PRO A 137 8.02 16.00 -8.97
CA PRO A 137 7.48 17.36 -8.96
C PRO A 137 6.17 17.46 -9.77
N LEU A 138 5.92 16.50 -10.67
CA LEU A 138 4.75 16.45 -11.56
C LEU A 138 4.04 15.11 -11.40
N PRO A 139 3.24 14.94 -10.33
CA PRO A 139 2.44 13.72 -10.14
C PRO A 139 1.50 13.48 -11.32
N ILE A 140 1.44 12.23 -11.79
CA ILE A 140 0.65 11.84 -12.96
C ILE A 140 -0.86 11.98 -12.76
N ASP A 141 -1.33 11.90 -11.52
CA ASP A 141 -2.74 12.03 -11.16
C ASP A 141 -2.91 12.47 -9.68
N GLU A 142 -4.16 12.64 -9.25
CA GLU A 142 -4.49 13.01 -7.87
C GLU A 142 -4.15 11.91 -6.85
N TYR A 143 -4.14 10.64 -7.25
CA TYR A 143 -3.69 9.56 -6.38
C TYR A 143 -2.19 9.70 -6.09
N ALA A 144 -1.37 9.80 -7.13
CA ALA A 144 0.08 9.99 -6.99
C ALA A 144 0.41 11.25 -6.17
N ARG A 145 -0.30 12.36 -6.42
CA ARG A 145 -0.18 13.60 -5.63
C ARG A 145 -0.46 13.37 -4.15
N SER A 146 -1.57 12.70 -3.83
CA SER A 146 -1.95 12.44 -2.44
C SER A 146 -1.01 11.49 -1.72
N LYS A 147 -0.45 10.51 -2.44
CA LYS A 147 0.59 9.61 -1.90
C LYS A 147 1.90 10.35 -1.67
N ALA A 148 2.27 11.28 -2.57
CA ALA A 148 3.42 12.14 -2.40
C ALA A 148 3.33 13.02 -1.14
N GLU A 149 2.14 13.57 -0.83
CA GLU A 149 1.92 14.34 0.40
C GLU A 149 2.17 13.48 1.66
N GLY A 150 1.70 12.24 1.70
CA GLY A 150 1.99 11.30 2.79
C GLY A 150 3.49 10.95 2.87
N GLU A 151 4.14 10.76 1.72
CA GLU A 151 5.57 10.46 1.67
C GLU A 151 6.45 11.63 2.11
N PHE A 152 6.05 12.87 1.85
CA PHE A 152 6.73 14.04 2.41
C PHE A 152 6.77 13.99 3.94
N VAL A 153 5.66 13.62 4.58
CA VAL A 153 5.62 13.46 6.03
C VAL A 153 6.53 12.30 6.47
N ALA A 154 6.46 11.16 5.79
CA ALA A 154 7.30 10.00 6.09
C ALA A 154 8.80 10.31 5.98
N ARG A 155 9.23 10.97 4.89
CA ARG A 155 10.64 11.38 4.69
C ARG A 155 11.10 12.44 5.70
N LYS A 156 10.23 13.36 6.09
CA LYS A 156 10.51 14.34 7.14
C LYS A 156 10.81 13.62 8.47
N LEU A 157 9.94 12.71 8.88
CA LEU A 157 10.11 11.90 10.09
C LEU A 157 11.37 11.03 10.04
N GLN A 158 11.71 10.46 8.87
CA GLN A 158 12.99 9.78 8.66
C GLN A 158 14.19 10.70 8.89
N GLY A 159 14.13 11.93 8.36
CA GLY A 159 15.18 12.94 8.56
C GLY A 159 15.35 13.40 10.02
N GLU A 160 14.29 13.26 10.82
CA GLU A 160 14.28 13.50 12.26
C GLU A 160 14.75 12.27 13.08
N GLY A 161 15.11 11.16 12.40
CA GLY A 161 15.63 9.94 13.02
C GLY A 161 14.57 8.93 13.46
N HIS A 162 13.29 9.15 13.16
CA HIS A 162 12.23 8.20 13.51
C HIS A 162 12.28 6.95 12.66
N PRO A 163 11.91 5.76 13.20
CA PRO A 163 12.07 4.44 12.56
C PRO A 163 11.00 4.19 11.49
N VAL A 164 10.81 5.15 10.59
CA VAL A 164 9.86 5.04 9.48
C VAL A 164 10.45 4.19 8.37
N VAL A 165 9.69 3.20 7.92
CA VAL A 165 10.02 2.36 6.77
C VAL A 165 9.08 2.71 5.62
N ILE A 166 9.60 3.22 4.51
CA ILE A 166 8.82 3.54 3.32
C ILE A 166 8.89 2.38 2.33
N ILE A 167 7.74 1.90 1.89
CA ILE A 167 7.62 0.85 0.88
C ILE A 167 6.96 1.42 -0.38
N TRP A 168 7.59 1.20 -1.54
CA TRP A 168 7.08 1.60 -2.85
C TRP A 168 6.64 0.38 -3.66
N PRO A 169 5.38 -0.03 -3.57
CA PRO A 169 4.85 -1.06 -4.46
C PRO A 169 4.63 -0.49 -5.87
N SER A 170 4.82 -1.35 -6.88
CA SER A 170 4.37 -1.15 -8.25
C SER A 170 2.88 -1.52 -8.42
N GLY A 171 2.44 -1.94 -9.59
CA GLY A 171 1.11 -2.50 -9.80
C GLY A 171 0.91 -3.78 -8.98
N ILE A 172 -0.12 -3.81 -8.16
CA ILE A 172 -0.41 -4.95 -7.28
C ILE A 172 -1.49 -5.81 -7.92
N ILE A 173 -1.18 -7.09 -8.11
CA ILE A 173 -2.12 -8.11 -8.59
C ILE A 173 -2.09 -9.33 -7.65
N GLY A 174 -3.05 -10.22 -7.80
CA GLY A 174 -3.07 -11.48 -7.04
C GLY A 174 -4.47 -11.99 -6.79
N PRO A 175 -4.61 -13.12 -6.07
CA PRO A 175 -5.90 -13.69 -5.71
C PRO A 175 -6.65 -12.82 -4.70
N ASP A 176 -7.94 -13.10 -4.55
CA ASP A 176 -8.79 -12.51 -3.50
C ASP A 176 -8.97 -10.98 -3.58
N ASP A 177 -8.83 -10.38 -4.77
CA ASP A 177 -9.10 -8.96 -5.00
C ASP A 177 -10.61 -8.69 -5.13
N VAL A 178 -11.33 -8.84 -4.03
CA VAL A 178 -12.81 -8.71 -3.98
C VAL A 178 -13.27 -7.31 -4.40
N GLY A 179 -12.47 -6.28 -4.13
CA GLY A 179 -12.77 -4.89 -4.50
C GLY A 179 -12.50 -4.56 -5.97
N VAL A 180 -11.89 -5.48 -6.68
CA VAL A 180 -11.35 -5.32 -8.04
C VAL A 180 -10.54 -4.04 -8.15
N SER A 181 -9.26 -4.12 -7.84
CA SER A 181 -8.31 -3.00 -7.85
C SER A 181 -8.25 -2.28 -9.21
N VAL A 182 -7.63 -1.11 -9.23
CA VAL A 182 -7.40 -0.36 -10.48
C VAL A 182 -6.57 -1.18 -11.46
N ALA A 183 -5.56 -1.90 -10.98
CA ALA A 183 -4.73 -2.79 -11.81
C ALA A 183 -5.56 -3.93 -12.41
N ALA A 184 -6.33 -4.65 -11.59
CA ALA A 184 -7.20 -5.73 -12.06
C ALA A 184 -8.26 -5.24 -13.07
N LYS A 185 -8.85 -4.05 -12.84
CA LYS A 185 -9.76 -3.42 -13.82
C LYS A 185 -9.06 -3.08 -15.14
N GLY A 186 -7.82 -2.61 -15.07
CA GLY A 186 -7.00 -2.33 -16.25
C GLY A 186 -6.80 -3.59 -17.08
N ILE A 187 -6.31 -4.66 -16.47
CA ILE A 187 -6.10 -5.97 -17.11
C ILE A 187 -7.41 -6.52 -17.69
N ALA A 188 -8.49 -6.50 -16.91
CA ALA A 188 -9.78 -6.99 -17.38
C ALA A 188 -10.35 -6.20 -18.58
N ARG A 189 -10.01 -4.92 -18.72
CA ARG A 189 -10.35 -4.12 -19.92
C ARG A 189 -9.49 -4.53 -21.11
N LEU A 190 -8.20 -4.74 -20.92
CA LEU A 190 -7.31 -5.23 -21.99
C LEU A 190 -7.81 -6.58 -22.51
N LEU A 191 -8.08 -7.54 -21.64
CA LEU A 191 -8.57 -8.88 -22.01
C LEU A 191 -9.94 -8.89 -22.73
N LYS A 192 -10.74 -7.84 -22.59
CA LYS A 192 -12.06 -7.71 -23.24
C LYS A 192 -12.05 -6.84 -24.49
N ALA A 193 -10.96 -6.16 -24.78
CA ALA A 193 -10.86 -5.28 -25.91
C ALA A 193 -10.64 -6.09 -27.19
N PRO A 194 -11.42 -5.85 -28.28
CA PRO A 194 -11.23 -6.56 -29.55
C PRO A 194 -9.92 -6.17 -30.26
N ILE A 195 -9.37 -5.01 -29.91
CA ILE A 195 -8.08 -4.52 -30.38
C ILE A 195 -7.42 -3.81 -29.20
N ILE A 196 -6.20 -4.18 -28.90
CA ILE A 196 -5.41 -3.56 -27.81
C ILE A 196 -4.32 -2.71 -28.46
N PRO A 197 -4.49 -1.38 -28.53
CA PRO A 197 -3.43 -0.50 -29.02
C PRO A 197 -2.35 -0.39 -27.94
N LEU A 198 -1.34 -1.25 -27.97
CA LEU A 198 -0.20 -1.15 -27.09
C LEU A 198 0.81 -0.12 -27.60
N PRO A 199 1.40 0.70 -26.72
CA PRO A 199 2.50 1.60 -27.11
C PRO A 199 3.71 0.80 -27.62
N LYS A 200 4.49 1.40 -28.51
CA LYS A 200 5.71 0.75 -29.03
C LYS A 200 6.85 0.67 -28.02
N THR A 201 6.81 1.51 -26.98
CA THR A 201 7.85 1.61 -25.96
C THR A 201 7.23 1.70 -24.58
N GLY A 202 7.97 1.24 -23.58
CA GLY A 202 7.49 1.15 -22.19
C GLY A 202 6.91 -0.22 -21.89
N GLY A 203 6.28 -0.35 -20.75
CA GLY A 203 5.72 -1.62 -20.27
C GLY A 203 4.99 -1.45 -18.95
N ILE A 204 4.68 -2.57 -18.34
CA ILE A 204 4.02 -2.64 -17.04
C ILE A 204 4.96 -3.26 -16.00
N LEU A 205 4.86 -2.77 -14.79
CA LEU A 205 5.61 -3.26 -13.65
C LEU A 205 4.62 -3.72 -12.59
N MET A 206 4.62 -5.01 -12.28
CA MET A 206 3.65 -5.63 -11.38
C MET A 206 4.29 -6.65 -10.45
N HIS A 207 3.68 -6.83 -9.28
CA HIS A 207 4.06 -7.87 -8.33
C HIS A 207 2.82 -8.51 -7.70
N ASP A 208 3.02 -9.69 -7.12
CA ASP A 208 1.98 -10.39 -6.39
C ASP A 208 1.74 -9.72 -5.02
N VAL A 209 0.49 -9.57 -4.64
CA VAL A 209 0.09 -9.01 -3.33
C VAL A 209 0.66 -9.82 -2.15
N ARG A 210 0.88 -11.12 -2.34
CA ARG A 210 1.45 -12.02 -1.32
C ARG A 210 2.91 -11.71 -1.06
N ASP A 211 3.67 -11.37 -2.11
CA ASP A 211 5.07 -10.95 -1.99
C ASP A 211 5.16 -9.62 -1.22
N LEU A 212 4.28 -8.67 -1.54
CA LEU A 212 4.21 -7.43 -0.78
C LEU A 212 3.89 -7.68 0.70
N ALA A 213 2.91 -8.54 1.00
CA ALA A 213 2.56 -8.89 2.36
C ALA A 213 3.75 -9.50 3.12
N THR A 214 4.51 -10.39 2.46
CA THR A 214 5.73 -10.99 3.01
C THR A 214 6.81 -9.94 3.28
N VAL A 215 7.01 -8.99 2.36
CA VAL A 215 7.96 -7.88 2.57
C VAL A 215 7.54 -7.02 3.77
N LEU A 216 6.25 -6.67 3.87
CA LEU A 216 5.74 -5.87 4.99
C LEU A 216 5.96 -6.57 6.33
N SER A 217 5.68 -7.88 6.42
CA SER A 217 5.93 -8.68 7.61
C SER A 217 7.42 -8.74 7.95
N ARG A 218 8.30 -8.98 6.98
CA ARG A 218 9.76 -9.02 7.18
C ARG A 218 10.39 -7.67 7.56
N CYS A 219 9.72 -6.57 7.27
CA CYS A 219 10.14 -5.23 7.68
C CYS A 219 9.87 -4.94 9.17
N LEU A 220 9.13 -5.80 9.88
CA LEU A 220 8.84 -5.67 11.31
C LEU A 220 10.07 -6.04 12.16
N VAL A 221 11.10 -5.24 12.07
CA VAL A 221 12.35 -5.41 12.82
C VAL A 221 12.66 -4.09 13.52
N ALA A 222 12.55 -4.09 14.85
CA ALA A 222 12.83 -2.90 15.67
C ALA A 222 14.33 -2.55 15.72
N ASN A 223 14.63 -1.32 16.11
CA ASN A 223 16.01 -0.80 16.30
C ASN A 223 16.89 -0.82 15.03
N LYS A 224 16.26 -0.76 13.84
CA LYS A 224 16.96 -0.65 12.55
C LYS A 224 16.93 0.75 11.95
N GLY A 225 16.23 1.69 12.61
CA GLY A 225 16.08 3.04 12.13
C GLY A 225 15.31 3.18 10.81
N PRO A 226 15.39 4.34 10.15
CA PRO A 226 14.69 4.61 8.90
C PRO A 226 15.21 3.78 7.73
N ARG A 227 14.30 3.27 6.89
CA ARG A 227 14.62 2.42 5.73
C ARG A 227 13.65 2.69 4.59
N LYS A 228 14.07 2.32 3.37
CA LYS A 228 13.24 2.46 2.17
C LYS A 228 13.40 1.23 1.30
N TYR A 229 12.31 0.73 0.72
CA TYR A 229 12.33 -0.45 -0.15
C TYR A 229 11.36 -0.32 -1.30
N GLY A 230 11.83 -0.65 -2.52
CA GLY A 230 10.97 -0.85 -3.69
C GLY A 230 10.49 -2.30 -3.76
N VAL A 231 9.19 -2.49 -4.00
CA VAL A 231 8.60 -3.80 -4.29
C VAL A 231 8.04 -3.72 -5.69
N PHE A 232 8.92 -3.92 -6.69
CA PHE A 232 8.58 -3.64 -8.07
C PHE A 232 8.14 -4.88 -8.84
N GLY A 233 8.64 -6.07 -8.48
CA GLY A 233 8.26 -7.33 -9.10
C GLY A 233 8.80 -7.48 -10.52
N HIS A 234 7.92 -7.86 -11.46
CA HIS A 234 8.28 -8.15 -12.83
C HIS A 234 7.94 -6.97 -13.75
N TYR A 235 8.89 -6.62 -14.61
CA TYR A 235 8.67 -5.71 -15.73
C TYR A 235 8.40 -6.53 -16.98
N LEU A 236 7.29 -6.25 -17.64
CA LEU A 236 6.96 -6.77 -18.97
C LEU A 236 6.87 -5.57 -19.89
N ASP A 237 7.66 -5.56 -20.96
CA ASP A 237 7.48 -4.57 -22.02
C ASP A 237 6.18 -4.84 -22.79
N TRP A 238 5.76 -3.90 -23.65
CA TRP A 238 4.50 -4.07 -24.36
C TRP A 238 4.49 -5.25 -25.33
N PRO A 239 5.58 -5.56 -26.09
CA PRO A 239 5.68 -6.79 -26.88
C PRO A 239 5.56 -8.07 -26.05
N GLU A 240 6.26 -8.17 -24.93
CA GLU A 240 6.14 -9.31 -24.01
C GLU A 240 4.72 -9.42 -23.41
N THR A 241 4.12 -8.27 -23.08
CA THR A 241 2.74 -8.22 -22.59
C THR A 241 1.74 -8.72 -23.62
N GLU A 242 1.92 -8.38 -24.92
CA GLU A 242 1.10 -8.88 -26.03
C GLU A 242 1.19 -10.39 -26.14
N ILE A 243 2.41 -10.93 -26.23
CA ILE A 243 2.65 -12.38 -26.28
C ILE A 243 2.02 -13.10 -25.09
N PHE A 244 2.18 -12.55 -23.89
CA PHE A 244 1.59 -13.12 -22.68
C PHE A 244 0.06 -13.12 -22.75
N LEU A 245 -0.56 -12.01 -23.13
CA LEU A 245 -2.02 -11.92 -23.27
C LEU A 245 -2.56 -12.90 -24.31
N GLU A 246 -1.93 -13.00 -25.47
CA GLU A 246 -2.30 -14.00 -26.50
C GLU A 246 -2.21 -15.42 -25.97
N SER A 247 -1.19 -15.75 -25.18
CA SER A 247 -1.02 -17.09 -24.61
C SER A 247 -2.13 -17.51 -23.65
N VAL A 248 -2.81 -16.54 -22.99
CA VAL A 248 -3.87 -16.83 -22.01
C VAL A 248 -5.28 -16.59 -22.55
N THR A 249 -5.45 -15.95 -23.68
CA THR A 249 -6.76 -15.66 -24.29
C THR A 249 -7.03 -16.47 -25.56
N GLY A 250 -6.04 -17.03 -26.23
CA GLY A 250 -6.14 -17.79 -27.46
C GLY A 250 -6.18 -16.87 -28.67
#